data_0a9ce35c3ae3964d315fbd20a3a6fbb2
#
_entry.id   0a9ce35c3ae3964d315fbd20a3a6fbb2
#
_cell.length_a   1.000
_cell.length_b   1.000
_cell.length_c   1.000
_cell.angle_alpha   90.00
_cell.angle_beta   90.00
_cell.angle_gamma   90.00
#
_symmetry.space_group_name_H-M   'P 1'
#
loop_
_entity.id
_entity.type
_entity.pdbx_description
1 polymer ?
#
loop_
_entity_poly.entity_id
_entity_poly.type
_entity_poly.pdbx_seq_one_letter_code
_entity_poly.pdbx_strand_id
1 'polypeptide(L)'
;MVGLEGWGDYKPGELSGGMRQRVGLARALAAQTDVLLMDEAFSALDPLIRREMQDQLIDLQGKLGKTILFITHDLNEAMRLGDRIAMMRDGRIEQIGTAEEILRDPASNYVARFVADVDRTRVLTAGSIAEPPYAVLGSDRSPHAAHKLLRENQPSWLLVQNRDRTPAGFVWEDDVARAVTEGARSLPLSTVHGMPVVQESTPISELFDDSAHHAAPIVVVDDDGRISGVIPRVTLLAAISDHSGSGDGGQGEESSAAEGESGRIDGIEQTEQQTTEVEGVDAR
;
A
#
# COMPACT_ATOMS: atom_id res chain seq x y z
N MET A 1 -27.99 -10.25 -6.50
CA MET A 1 -26.75 -10.87 -6.02
C MET A 1 -25.66 -10.85 -7.09
N VAL A 2 -25.86 -11.33 -8.30
CA VAL A 2 -24.86 -11.29 -9.41
C VAL A 2 -25.24 -10.34 -10.55
N GLY A 3 -26.22 -9.46 -10.37
CA GLY A 3 -26.64 -8.45 -11.35
C GLY A 3 -27.19 -9.02 -12.65
N LEU A 4 -27.99 -10.10 -12.57
CA LEU A 4 -28.66 -10.74 -13.69
C LEU A 4 -30.17 -10.66 -13.61
N GLU A 5 -30.70 -9.69 -12.85
CA GLU A 5 -32.16 -9.47 -12.75
C GLU A 5 -32.73 -9.13 -14.14
N GLY A 6 -33.80 -9.83 -14.50
CA GLY A 6 -34.47 -9.70 -15.80
C GLY A 6 -33.88 -10.52 -16.97
N TRP A 7 -32.75 -11.23 -16.73
CA TRP A 7 -32.08 -12.03 -17.79
C TRP A 7 -32.24 -13.53 -17.63
N GLY A 8 -33.12 -13.98 -16.71
CA GLY A 8 -33.30 -15.39 -16.39
C GLY A 8 -33.82 -16.26 -17.55
N ASP A 9 -34.61 -15.68 -18.48
CA ASP A 9 -35.22 -16.39 -19.59
C ASP A 9 -34.35 -16.41 -20.87
N TYR A 10 -33.20 -15.71 -20.85
CA TYR A 10 -32.29 -15.64 -21.99
C TYR A 10 -31.34 -16.84 -22.05
N LYS A 11 -31.05 -17.31 -23.25
CA LYS A 11 -30.08 -18.39 -23.48
C LYS A 11 -28.65 -17.85 -23.39
N PRO A 12 -27.66 -18.68 -23.02
CA PRO A 12 -26.25 -18.23 -22.90
C PRO A 12 -25.68 -17.56 -24.15
N GLY A 13 -26.14 -17.95 -25.36
CA GLY A 13 -25.72 -17.33 -26.61
C GLY A 13 -26.26 -15.91 -26.84
N GLU A 14 -27.27 -15.50 -26.09
CA GLU A 14 -27.93 -14.18 -26.17
C GLU A 14 -27.31 -13.20 -25.13
N LEU A 15 -26.44 -13.71 -24.27
CA LEU A 15 -25.79 -12.94 -23.22
C LEU A 15 -24.42 -12.39 -23.68
N SER A 16 -24.06 -11.22 -23.18
CA SER A 16 -22.71 -10.68 -23.35
C SER A 16 -21.65 -11.57 -22.70
N GLY A 17 -20.36 -11.37 -23.02
CA GLY A 17 -19.25 -12.10 -22.39
C GLY A 17 -19.25 -11.97 -20.87
N GLY A 18 -19.40 -10.75 -20.37
CA GLY A 18 -19.49 -10.48 -18.93
C GLY A 18 -20.73 -11.09 -18.27
N MET A 19 -21.88 -11.10 -18.96
CA MET A 19 -23.08 -11.75 -18.42
C MET A 19 -22.91 -13.28 -18.34
N ARG A 20 -22.22 -13.88 -19.29
CA ARG A 20 -21.91 -15.34 -19.24
C ARG A 20 -20.98 -15.66 -18.06
N GLN A 21 -19.98 -14.79 -17.75
CA GLN A 21 -19.12 -14.96 -16.57
C GLN A 21 -19.94 -14.86 -15.26
N ARG A 22 -20.85 -13.88 -15.16
CA ARG A 22 -21.78 -13.76 -14.01
C ARG A 22 -22.67 -14.99 -13.85
N VAL A 23 -23.14 -15.58 -14.94
CA VAL A 23 -23.88 -16.87 -14.91
C VAL A 23 -22.95 -17.98 -14.38
N GLY A 24 -21.71 -18.04 -14.83
CA GLY A 24 -20.72 -19.00 -14.33
C GLY A 24 -20.52 -18.88 -12.82
N LEU A 25 -20.34 -17.65 -12.33
CA LEU A 25 -20.21 -17.37 -10.90
C LEU A 25 -21.48 -17.79 -10.13
N ALA A 26 -22.67 -17.42 -10.62
CA ALA A 26 -23.93 -17.81 -10.00
C ALA A 26 -24.09 -19.35 -9.90
N ARG A 27 -23.72 -20.08 -10.95
CA ARG A 27 -23.74 -21.55 -10.97
C ARG A 27 -22.77 -22.16 -9.95
N ALA A 28 -21.53 -21.63 -9.89
CA ALA A 28 -20.53 -22.09 -8.95
C ALA A 28 -20.97 -21.87 -7.49
N LEU A 29 -21.59 -20.73 -7.21
CA LEU A 29 -22.15 -20.42 -5.90
C LEU A 29 -23.35 -21.31 -5.53
N ALA A 30 -24.22 -21.61 -6.51
CA ALA A 30 -25.38 -22.47 -6.32
C ALA A 30 -25.00 -23.94 -6.01
N ALA A 31 -23.79 -24.37 -6.36
CA ALA A 31 -23.29 -25.71 -6.05
C ALA A 31 -23.04 -25.95 -4.56
N GLN A 32 -23.03 -24.91 -3.74
CA GLN A 32 -22.85 -24.95 -2.27
C GLN A 32 -21.61 -25.74 -1.78
N THR A 33 -20.56 -25.79 -2.60
CA THR A 33 -19.29 -26.43 -2.23
C THR A 33 -18.55 -25.62 -1.17
N ASP A 34 -17.74 -26.26 -0.32
CA ASP A 34 -16.93 -25.58 0.70
C ASP A 34 -15.77 -24.81 0.08
N VAL A 35 -15.27 -25.28 -1.06
CA VAL A 35 -14.17 -24.66 -1.81
C VAL A 35 -14.66 -24.24 -3.18
N LEU A 36 -14.35 -23.02 -3.57
CA LEU A 36 -14.64 -22.46 -4.90
C LEU A 36 -13.32 -22.24 -5.63
N LEU A 37 -13.21 -22.84 -6.82
CA LEU A 37 -12.07 -22.64 -7.72
C LEU A 37 -12.45 -21.66 -8.82
N MET A 38 -11.67 -20.58 -8.96
CA MET A 38 -11.89 -19.53 -9.94
C MET A 38 -10.61 -19.33 -10.75
N ASP A 39 -10.70 -19.52 -12.06
CA ASP A 39 -9.59 -19.34 -12.98
C ASP A 39 -9.90 -18.16 -13.90
N GLU A 40 -9.13 -17.06 -13.74
CA GLU A 40 -9.25 -15.79 -14.48
C GLU A 40 -10.70 -15.29 -14.62
N ALA A 41 -11.48 -15.36 -13.54
CA ALA A 41 -12.93 -15.15 -13.59
C ALA A 41 -13.34 -13.72 -14.02
N PHE A 42 -12.44 -12.74 -13.96
CA PHE A 42 -12.73 -11.34 -14.30
C PHE A 42 -11.96 -10.82 -15.52
N SER A 43 -11.14 -11.65 -16.18
CA SER A 43 -10.26 -11.23 -17.27
C SER A 43 -10.99 -10.62 -18.48
N ALA A 44 -12.18 -11.11 -18.80
CA ALA A 44 -12.97 -10.63 -19.95
C ALA A 44 -13.96 -9.50 -19.61
N LEU A 45 -13.88 -8.91 -18.41
CA LEU A 45 -14.74 -7.80 -17.98
C LEU A 45 -14.04 -6.47 -18.24
N ASP A 46 -14.85 -5.45 -18.58
CA ASP A 46 -14.35 -4.06 -18.57
C ASP A 46 -13.99 -3.61 -17.13
N PRO A 47 -13.10 -2.60 -16.97
CA PRO A 47 -12.56 -2.23 -15.66
C PRO A 47 -13.62 -1.85 -14.62
N LEU A 48 -14.71 -1.20 -15.02
CA LEU A 48 -15.77 -0.77 -14.11
C LEU A 48 -16.55 -1.98 -13.57
N ILE A 49 -17.04 -2.83 -14.48
CA ILE A 49 -17.77 -4.05 -14.14
C ILE A 49 -16.90 -5.03 -13.36
N ARG A 50 -15.60 -5.14 -13.72
CA ARG A 50 -14.63 -5.96 -13.00
C ARG A 50 -14.57 -5.54 -11.53
N ARG A 51 -14.44 -4.25 -11.26
CA ARG A 51 -14.39 -3.73 -9.90
C ARG A 51 -15.66 -4.02 -9.09
N GLU A 52 -16.83 -3.81 -9.71
CA GLU A 52 -18.11 -4.14 -9.08
C GLU A 52 -18.23 -5.64 -8.74
N MET A 53 -17.77 -6.51 -9.63
CA MET A 53 -17.81 -7.96 -9.41
C MET A 53 -16.84 -8.42 -8.33
N GLN A 54 -15.66 -7.79 -8.23
CA GLN A 54 -14.70 -8.03 -7.16
C GLN A 54 -15.28 -7.63 -5.81
N ASP A 55 -15.92 -6.45 -5.70
CA ASP A 55 -16.59 -6.01 -4.47
C ASP A 55 -17.70 -6.98 -4.05
N GLN A 56 -18.52 -7.42 -5.02
CA GLN A 56 -19.56 -8.41 -4.77
C GLN A 56 -18.98 -9.75 -4.29
N LEU A 57 -17.82 -10.17 -4.80
CA LEU A 57 -17.15 -11.40 -4.37
C LEU A 57 -16.65 -11.29 -2.92
N ILE A 58 -16.04 -10.17 -2.55
CA ILE A 58 -15.60 -9.89 -1.16
C ILE A 58 -16.79 -9.94 -0.21
N ASP A 59 -17.86 -9.20 -0.52
CA ASP A 59 -19.09 -9.19 0.28
C ASP A 59 -19.70 -10.57 0.45
N LEU A 60 -19.66 -11.37 -0.61
CA LEU A 60 -20.22 -12.70 -0.63
C LEU A 60 -19.37 -13.68 0.19
N GLN A 61 -18.04 -13.61 0.06
CA GLN A 61 -17.09 -14.41 0.82
C GLN A 61 -17.27 -14.16 2.32
N GLY A 62 -17.34 -12.88 2.75
CA GLY A 62 -17.61 -12.51 4.13
C GLY A 62 -18.92 -13.05 4.69
N LYS A 63 -19.97 -13.17 3.86
CA LYS A 63 -21.28 -13.71 4.27
C LYS A 63 -21.32 -15.23 4.30
N LEU A 64 -20.61 -15.90 3.39
CA LEU A 64 -20.67 -17.36 3.21
C LEU A 64 -19.54 -18.11 3.92
N GLY A 65 -18.44 -17.44 4.29
CA GLY A 65 -17.27 -18.04 4.95
C GLY A 65 -16.61 -19.16 4.13
N LYS A 66 -16.69 -19.08 2.78
CA LYS A 66 -16.16 -20.13 1.90
C LYS A 66 -14.69 -19.90 1.59
N THR A 67 -13.96 -20.98 1.38
CA THR A 67 -12.59 -20.92 0.86
C THR A 67 -12.64 -20.72 -0.65
N ILE A 68 -11.97 -19.69 -1.15
CA ILE A 68 -11.86 -19.39 -2.58
C ILE A 68 -10.39 -19.53 -2.99
N LEU A 69 -10.11 -20.41 -3.96
CA LEU A 69 -8.84 -20.43 -4.66
C LEU A 69 -9.01 -19.68 -5.98
N PHE A 70 -8.38 -18.51 -6.07
CA PHE A 70 -8.51 -17.59 -7.19
C PHE A 70 -7.19 -17.53 -7.97
N ILE A 71 -7.24 -17.83 -9.27
CA ILE A 71 -6.09 -17.72 -10.17
C ILE A 71 -6.28 -16.47 -11.03
N THR A 72 -5.27 -15.64 -11.06
CA THR A 72 -5.19 -14.42 -11.88
C THR A 72 -3.77 -14.12 -12.29
N HIS A 73 -3.60 -13.45 -13.42
CA HIS A 73 -2.34 -12.83 -13.84
C HIS A 73 -2.28 -11.34 -13.46
N ASP A 74 -3.37 -10.78 -12.95
CA ASP A 74 -3.44 -9.38 -12.50
C ASP A 74 -3.10 -9.30 -11.01
N LEU A 75 -1.94 -8.70 -10.71
CA LEU A 75 -1.45 -8.55 -9.35
C LEU A 75 -2.37 -7.66 -8.50
N ASN A 76 -2.98 -6.62 -9.08
CA ASN A 76 -3.89 -5.76 -8.33
C ASN A 76 -5.16 -6.52 -7.91
N GLU A 77 -5.63 -7.47 -8.74
CA GLU A 77 -6.71 -8.39 -8.34
C GLU A 77 -6.28 -9.27 -7.17
N ALA A 78 -5.09 -9.89 -7.27
CA ALA A 78 -4.56 -10.73 -6.19
C ALA A 78 -4.41 -9.97 -4.88
N MET A 79 -3.84 -8.74 -4.92
CA MET A 79 -3.65 -7.87 -3.75
C MET A 79 -4.97 -7.42 -3.12
N ARG A 80 -6.02 -7.26 -3.94
CA ARG A 80 -7.34 -6.81 -3.46
C ARG A 80 -8.19 -7.91 -2.87
N LEU A 81 -8.14 -9.10 -3.48
CA LEU A 81 -9.07 -10.20 -3.18
C LEU A 81 -8.50 -11.23 -2.21
N GLY A 82 -7.17 -11.38 -2.19
CA GLY A 82 -6.53 -12.48 -1.50
C GLY A 82 -6.16 -12.16 -0.06
N ASP A 83 -6.66 -12.94 0.90
CA ASP A 83 -6.11 -12.97 2.26
C ASP A 83 -4.66 -13.44 2.25
N ARG A 84 -4.35 -14.38 1.33
CA ARG A 84 -2.99 -14.87 1.06
C ARG A 84 -2.77 -15.02 -0.44
N ILE A 85 -1.58 -14.66 -0.89
CA ILE A 85 -1.18 -14.66 -2.29
C ILE A 85 -0.02 -15.64 -2.46
N ALA A 86 -0.13 -16.55 -3.43
CA ALA A 86 0.95 -17.42 -3.86
C ALA A 86 1.50 -16.91 -5.21
N MET A 87 2.70 -16.37 -5.19
CA MET A 87 3.43 -15.97 -6.40
C MET A 87 4.05 -17.19 -7.03
N MET A 88 3.76 -17.42 -8.32
CA MET A 88 4.26 -18.60 -9.04
C MET A 88 5.11 -18.21 -10.24
N ARG A 89 6.15 -19.00 -10.47
CA ARG A 89 7.03 -18.91 -11.65
C ARG A 89 7.44 -20.29 -12.09
N ASP A 90 7.35 -20.56 -13.39
CA ASP A 90 7.78 -21.83 -14.02
C ASP A 90 7.23 -23.09 -13.30
N GLY A 91 5.95 -23.02 -12.85
CA GLY A 91 5.28 -24.10 -12.14
C GLY A 91 5.71 -24.30 -10.68
N ARG A 92 6.50 -23.37 -10.11
CA ARG A 92 6.93 -23.40 -8.71
C ARG A 92 6.42 -22.18 -7.97
N ILE A 93 6.23 -22.35 -6.67
CA ILE A 93 5.89 -21.26 -5.77
C ILE A 93 7.18 -20.54 -5.40
N GLU A 94 7.27 -19.24 -5.69
CA GLU A 94 8.35 -18.34 -5.31
C GLU A 94 8.16 -17.74 -3.93
N GLN A 95 6.92 -17.34 -3.61
CA GLN A 95 6.57 -16.75 -2.32
C GLN A 95 5.09 -16.98 -2.01
N ILE A 96 4.77 -17.14 -0.73
CA ILE A 96 3.39 -17.11 -0.22
C ILE A 96 3.36 -16.15 0.97
N GLY A 97 2.41 -15.21 0.95
CA GLY A 97 2.24 -14.26 2.03
C GLY A 97 0.96 -13.45 1.88
N THR A 98 0.74 -12.52 2.79
CA THR A 98 -0.24 -11.45 2.62
C THR A 98 0.26 -10.45 1.59
N ALA A 99 -0.64 -9.61 1.07
CA ALA A 99 -0.24 -8.54 0.17
C ALA A 99 0.86 -7.64 0.77
N GLU A 100 0.73 -7.30 2.04
CA GLU A 100 1.71 -6.51 2.78
C GLU A 100 3.07 -7.19 2.91
N GLU A 101 3.10 -8.48 3.30
CA GLU A 101 4.34 -9.26 3.42
C GLU A 101 5.11 -9.31 2.10
N ILE A 102 4.39 -9.54 0.98
CA ILE A 102 4.99 -9.62 -0.35
C ILE A 102 5.54 -8.26 -0.80
N LEU A 103 4.87 -7.15 -0.48
CA LEU A 103 5.32 -5.81 -0.81
C LEU A 103 6.51 -5.35 0.03
N ARG A 104 6.54 -5.74 1.32
CA ARG A 104 7.57 -5.33 2.27
C ARG A 104 8.85 -6.13 2.15
N ASP A 105 8.72 -7.45 1.96
CA ASP A 105 9.87 -8.38 1.95
C ASP A 105 9.75 -9.38 0.78
N PRO A 106 10.01 -8.92 -0.47
CA PRO A 106 9.97 -9.78 -1.63
C PRO A 106 11.09 -10.83 -1.60
N ALA A 107 10.72 -12.12 -1.65
CA ALA A 107 11.64 -13.26 -1.50
C ALA A 107 12.68 -13.39 -2.61
N SER A 108 12.49 -12.75 -3.76
CA SER A 108 13.40 -12.80 -4.90
C SER A 108 13.34 -11.52 -5.74
N ASN A 109 14.38 -11.30 -6.56
CA ASN A 109 14.37 -10.21 -7.54
C ASN A 109 13.22 -10.31 -8.55
N TYR A 110 12.71 -11.52 -8.78
CA TYR A 110 11.52 -11.71 -9.62
C TYR A 110 10.29 -11.12 -8.95
N VAL A 111 10.04 -11.48 -7.69
CA VAL A 111 8.92 -10.95 -6.91
C VAL A 111 9.04 -9.43 -6.78
N ALA A 112 10.23 -8.92 -6.44
CA ALA A 112 10.48 -7.47 -6.30
C ALA A 112 10.11 -6.70 -7.58
N ARG A 113 10.50 -7.19 -8.76
CA ARG A 113 10.13 -6.57 -10.04
C ARG A 113 8.64 -6.68 -10.33
N PHE A 114 8.02 -7.80 -9.97
CA PHE A 114 6.61 -8.02 -10.23
C PHE A 114 5.72 -7.10 -9.40
N VAL A 115 6.13 -6.78 -8.17
CA VAL A 115 5.40 -5.87 -7.28
C VAL A 115 5.81 -4.40 -7.42
N ALA A 116 6.81 -4.09 -8.24
CA ALA A 116 7.32 -2.73 -8.40
C ALA A 116 6.26 -1.73 -8.89
N ASP A 117 5.35 -2.17 -9.75
CA ASP A 117 4.31 -1.33 -10.34
C ASP A 117 2.99 -1.31 -9.53
N VAL A 118 2.97 -1.97 -8.35
CA VAL A 118 1.78 -1.97 -7.49
C VAL A 118 1.61 -0.63 -6.80
N ASP A 119 0.39 -0.11 -6.85
CA ASP A 119 -0.01 1.05 -6.06
C ASP A 119 -0.09 0.67 -4.56
N ARG A 120 1.04 0.82 -3.86
CA ARG A 120 1.17 0.50 -2.44
C ARG A 120 0.16 1.24 -1.56
N THR A 121 -0.30 2.42 -2.00
CA THR A 121 -1.24 3.24 -1.22
C THR A 121 -2.59 2.57 -1.03
N ARG A 122 -2.93 1.64 -1.91
CA ARG A 122 -4.19 0.88 -1.88
C ARG A 122 -4.10 -0.43 -1.12
N VAL A 123 -2.88 -0.92 -0.90
CA VAL A 123 -2.62 -2.21 -0.26
C VAL A 123 -2.21 -2.03 1.20
N LEU A 124 -1.32 -1.06 1.45
CA LEU A 124 -0.86 -0.79 2.80
C LEU A 124 -1.94 -0.09 3.62
N THR A 125 -2.01 -0.45 4.90
CA THR A 125 -2.94 0.12 5.86
C THR A 125 -2.20 0.99 6.88
N ALA A 126 -2.95 1.79 7.63
CA ALA A 126 -2.39 2.60 8.71
C ALA A 126 -1.61 1.75 9.72
N GLY A 127 -2.14 0.59 10.10
CA GLY A 127 -1.47 -0.33 11.03
C GLY A 127 -0.14 -0.86 10.50
N SER A 128 -0.02 -1.05 9.18
CA SER A 128 1.19 -1.62 8.58
C SER A 128 2.40 -0.69 8.57
N ILE A 129 2.16 0.64 8.63
CA ILE A 129 3.21 1.67 8.61
C ILE A 129 3.31 2.45 9.93
N ALA A 130 2.41 2.16 10.90
CA ALA A 130 2.43 2.82 12.19
C ALA A 130 3.70 2.52 12.97
N GLU A 131 4.26 3.54 13.60
CA GLU A 131 5.42 3.45 14.48
C GLU A 131 4.97 3.58 15.93
N PRO A 132 5.68 2.96 16.89
CA PRO A 132 5.44 3.24 18.30
C PRO A 132 5.61 4.74 18.57
N PRO A 133 4.70 5.38 19.32
CA PRO A 133 4.89 6.78 19.70
C PRO A 133 6.12 6.92 20.59
N TYR A 134 6.93 7.97 20.39
CA TYR A 134 8.15 8.24 21.17
C TYR A 134 7.90 8.25 22.67
N ALA A 135 6.83 8.90 23.09
CA ALA A 135 6.38 8.91 24.47
C ALA A 135 4.86 9.18 24.51
N VAL A 136 4.21 8.55 25.47
CA VAL A 136 2.78 8.72 25.72
C VAL A 136 2.59 9.19 27.15
N LEU A 137 1.81 10.25 27.33
CA LEU A 137 1.54 10.84 28.64
C LEU A 137 0.09 10.57 29.05
N GLY A 138 -0.15 10.17 30.29
CA GLY A 138 -1.50 10.08 30.83
C GLY A 138 -2.18 11.46 30.95
N SER A 139 -3.46 11.56 30.64
CA SER A 139 -4.25 12.80 30.69
C SER A 139 -4.36 13.40 32.11
N ASP A 140 -4.09 12.60 33.15
CA ASP A 140 -4.09 13.00 34.56
C ASP A 140 -2.74 13.57 35.05
N ARG A 141 -1.74 13.66 34.17
CA ARG A 141 -0.40 14.17 34.50
C ARG A 141 -0.34 15.69 34.46
N SER A 142 0.63 16.26 35.19
CA SER A 142 0.84 17.70 35.26
C SER A 142 1.68 18.23 34.10
N PRO A 143 1.61 19.55 33.79
CA PRO A 143 2.48 20.18 32.80
C PRO A 143 3.98 19.98 33.07
N HIS A 144 4.39 19.90 34.35
CA HIS A 144 5.78 19.60 34.70
C HIS A 144 6.23 18.20 34.28
N ALA A 145 5.34 17.20 34.38
CA ALA A 145 5.64 15.85 33.93
C ALA A 145 5.79 15.79 32.41
N ALA A 146 4.92 16.50 31.66
CA ALA A 146 5.03 16.66 30.23
C ALA A 146 6.34 17.35 29.81
N HIS A 147 6.66 18.46 30.46
CA HIS A 147 7.90 19.21 30.19
C HIS A 147 9.16 18.38 30.44
N LYS A 148 9.17 17.54 31.47
CA LYS A 148 10.28 16.61 31.73
C LYS A 148 10.44 15.61 30.59
N LEU A 149 9.35 14.97 30.14
CA LEU A 149 9.38 13.99 29.03
C LEU A 149 9.81 14.63 27.71
N LEU A 150 9.35 15.84 27.40
CA LEU A 150 9.75 16.60 26.21
C LEU A 150 11.25 16.88 26.21
N ARG A 151 11.81 17.28 27.37
CA ARG A 151 13.27 17.54 27.48
C ARG A 151 14.12 16.27 27.42
N GLU A 152 13.64 15.15 27.95
CA GLU A 152 14.39 13.89 27.96
C GLU A 152 14.43 13.24 26.58
N ASN A 153 13.35 13.33 25.81
CA ASN A 153 13.20 12.67 24.51
C ASN A 153 13.35 13.61 23.30
N GLN A 154 13.38 14.91 23.53
CA GLN A 154 13.50 15.99 22.52
C GLN A 154 12.44 15.99 21.39
N PRO A 155 11.23 15.47 21.58
CA PRO A 155 10.18 15.65 20.58
C PRO A 155 9.52 17.02 20.74
N SER A 156 9.02 17.58 19.65
CA SER A 156 8.27 18.86 19.66
C SER A 156 6.85 18.72 20.24
N TRP A 157 6.38 17.49 20.44
CA TRP A 157 5.03 17.16 20.89
C TRP A 157 5.00 15.86 21.68
N LEU A 158 3.95 15.65 22.49
CA LEU A 158 3.66 14.38 23.15
C LEU A 158 2.20 13.98 22.90
N LEU A 159 1.99 12.70 22.62
CA LEU A 159 0.68 12.10 22.59
C LEU A 159 0.15 11.91 24.02
N VAL A 160 -1.10 12.28 24.25
CA VAL A 160 -1.76 12.13 25.55
C VAL A 160 -2.87 11.10 25.42
N GLN A 161 -2.88 10.14 26.35
CA GLN A 161 -3.89 9.08 26.41
C GLN A 161 -4.71 9.14 27.67
N ASN A 162 -5.93 8.65 27.59
CA ASN A 162 -6.80 8.38 28.72
C ASN A 162 -6.35 7.11 29.48
N ARG A 163 -6.99 6.82 30.62
CA ARG A 163 -6.67 5.61 31.43
C ARG A 163 -6.98 4.30 30.71
N ASP A 164 -7.94 4.31 29.79
CA ASP A 164 -8.32 3.18 28.94
C ASP A 164 -7.46 3.04 27.67
N ARG A 165 -6.39 3.85 27.55
CA ARG A 165 -5.47 3.92 26.43
C ARG A 165 -6.05 4.53 25.14
N THR A 166 -7.24 5.13 25.21
CA THR A 166 -7.79 5.89 24.09
C THR A 166 -7.06 7.24 23.95
N PRO A 167 -6.93 7.81 22.73
CA PRO A 167 -6.30 9.10 22.53
C PRO A 167 -7.09 10.22 23.20
N ALA A 168 -6.39 11.10 23.95
CA ALA A 168 -6.96 12.27 24.58
C ALA A 168 -6.60 13.58 23.85
N GLY A 169 -5.51 13.60 23.11
CA GLY A 169 -5.01 14.78 22.39
C GLY A 169 -3.49 14.82 22.32
N PHE A 170 -2.97 15.99 21.95
CA PHE A 170 -1.53 16.30 21.97
C PHE A 170 -1.23 17.45 22.88
N VAL A 171 0.03 17.51 23.34
CA VAL A 171 0.61 18.70 23.92
C VAL A 171 1.86 19.09 23.14
N TRP A 172 2.00 20.38 22.85
CA TRP A 172 3.17 20.92 22.17
C TRP A 172 4.17 21.47 23.20
N GLU A 173 5.47 21.42 22.87
CA GLU A 173 6.54 21.88 23.76
C GLU A 173 6.32 23.32 24.23
N ASP A 174 6.01 24.24 23.30
CA ASP A 174 5.79 25.66 23.61
C ASP A 174 4.61 25.88 24.55
N ASP A 175 3.51 25.16 24.35
CA ASP A 175 2.32 25.27 25.18
C ASP A 175 2.55 24.69 26.57
N VAL A 176 3.28 23.59 26.66
CA VAL A 176 3.68 22.98 27.93
C VAL A 176 4.64 23.91 28.69
N ALA A 177 5.63 24.50 28.03
CA ALA A 177 6.56 25.45 28.64
C ALA A 177 5.83 26.68 29.19
N ARG A 178 4.87 27.21 28.43
CA ARG A 178 3.99 28.31 28.87
C ARG A 178 3.15 27.91 30.07
N ALA A 179 2.48 26.75 30.03
CA ALA A 179 1.65 26.23 31.12
C ALA A 179 2.46 26.03 32.41
N VAL A 180 3.71 25.58 32.32
CA VAL A 180 4.63 25.47 33.46
C VAL A 180 4.96 26.86 34.06
N THR A 181 5.23 27.84 33.20
CA THR A 181 5.58 29.21 33.64
C THR A 181 4.39 29.89 34.32
N GLU A 182 3.20 29.66 33.83
CA GLU A 182 1.92 30.18 34.35
C GLU A 182 1.41 29.41 35.59
N GLY A 183 2.07 28.32 35.97
CA GLY A 183 1.68 27.50 37.13
C GLY A 183 0.38 26.74 36.92
N ALA A 184 0.06 26.40 35.66
CA ALA A 184 -1.14 25.65 35.31
C ALA A 184 -1.16 24.25 35.96
N ARG A 185 -2.34 23.82 36.41
CA ARG A 185 -2.52 22.51 37.06
C ARG A 185 -2.90 21.39 36.09
N SER A 186 -3.42 21.73 34.90
CA SER A 186 -3.83 20.80 33.87
C SER A 186 -3.00 20.95 32.61
N LEU A 187 -2.90 19.87 31.84
CA LEU A 187 -2.21 19.88 30.55
C LEU A 187 -2.93 20.81 29.56
N PRO A 188 -2.19 21.60 28.77
CA PRO A 188 -2.72 22.40 27.66
C PRO A 188 -3.03 21.48 26.47
N LEU A 189 -4.08 20.66 26.58
CA LEU A 189 -4.44 19.71 25.54
C LEU A 189 -4.95 20.45 24.30
N SER A 190 -4.27 20.30 23.20
CA SER A 190 -4.83 20.54 21.89
C SER A 190 -5.86 19.47 21.64
N THR A 191 -7.14 19.88 21.57
CA THR A 191 -8.28 18.98 21.59
C THR A 191 -8.29 18.03 20.39
N VAL A 192 -8.93 16.87 20.57
CA VAL A 192 -9.15 15.78 19.59
C VAL A 192 -9.67 16.26 18.22
N HIS A 193 -10.31 17.42 18.12
CA HIS A 193 -10.82 18.02 16.86
C HIS A 193 -9.73 18.48 15.88
N GLY A 194 -8.47 18.50 16.26
CA GLY A 194 -7.31 18.78 15.41
C GLY A 194 -6.36 17.60 15.28
N MET A 195 -6.76 16.40 15.73
CA MET A 195 -5.94 15.20 15.72
C MET A 195 -6.58 14.16 14.80
N PRO A 196 -5.95 13.82 13.67
CA PRO A 196 -6.46 12.73 12.85
C PRO A 196 -6.27 11.39 13.60
N VAL A 197 -7.38 10.68 13.81
CA VAL A 197 -7.42 9.34 14.42
C VAL A 197 -8.02 8.39 13.42
N VAL A 198 -7.31 7.31 13.12
CA VAL A 198 -7.70 6.32 12.12
C VAL A 198 -7.58 4.90 12.69
N GLN A 199 -8.32 3.96 12.11
CA GLN A 199 -8.23 2.55 12.44
C GLN A 199 -6.99 1.92 11.80
N GLU A 200 -6.45 0.84 12.39
CA GLU A 200 -5.35 0.06 11.80
C GLU A 200 -5.65 -0.40 10.37
N SER A 201 -6.91 -0.72 10.07
CA SER A 201 -7.36 -1.19 8.76
C SER A 201 -7.53 -0.09 7.71
N THR A 202 -7.40 1.20 8.07
CA THR A 202 -7.58 2.32 7.14
C THR A 202 -6.49 2.29 6.06
N PRO A 203 -6.85 2.29 4.75
CA PRO A 203 -5.87 2.36 3.67
C PRO A 203 -5.05 3.64 3.74
N ILE A 204 -3.74 3.56 3.45
CA ILE A 204 -2.88 4.77 3.52
C ILE A 204 -3.26 5.82 2.48
N SER A 205 -3.96 5.45 1.39
CA SER A 205 -4.51 6.40 0.42
C SER A 205 -5.48 7.42 1.02
N GLU A 206 -6.16 7.09 2.13
CA GLU A 206 -7.09 7.97 2.81
C GLU A 206 -6.40 8.91 3.79
N LEU A 207 -5.13 8.65 4.13
CA LEU A 207 -4.39 9.41 5.14
C LEU A 207 -3.79 10.72 4.62
N PHE A 208 -3.73 10.90 3.29
CA PHE A 208 -3.05 12.05 2.70
C PHE A 208 -3.77 13.37 3.00
N ASP A 209 -5.09 13.38 2.92
CA ASP A 209 -5.88 14.59 3.22
C ASP A 209 -5.72 14.99 4.69
N ASP A 210 -5.77 14.03 5.60
CA ASP A 210 -5.55 14.28 7.02
C ASP A 210 -4.12 14.76 7.29
N SER A 211 -3.14 14.12 6.68
CA SER A 211 -1.74 14.53 6.79
C SER A 211 -1.47 15.93 6.21
N ALA A 212 -2.19 16.34 5.16
CA ALA A 212 -2.02 17.67 4.56
C ALA A 212 -2.57 18.79 5.44
N HIS A 213 -3.67 18.55 6.14
CA HIS A 213 -4.41 19.58 6.88
C HIS A 213 -4.02 19.67 8.36
N HIS A 214 -3.35 18.67 8.93
CA HIS A 214 -2.98 18.64 10.35
C HIS A 214 -1.45 18.64 10.53
N ALA A 215 -0.95 19.48 11.44
CA ALA A 215 0.48 19.50 11.78
C ALA A 215 0.89 18.31 12.67
N ALA A 216 -0.07 17.75 13.41
CA ALA A 216 0.11 16.60 14.27
C ALA A 216 0.22 15.31 13.43
N PRO A 217 0.96 14.29 13.87
CA PRO A 217 0.96 12.99 13.24
C PRO A 217 -0.41 12.32 13.36
N ILE A 218 -0.69 11.38 12.47
CA ILE A 218 -1.90 10.58 12.50
C ILE A 218 -1.78 9.56 13.62
N VAL A 219 -2.81 9.45 14.47
CA VAL A 219 -2.89 8.43 15.53
C VAL A 219 -3.62 7.22 15.00
N VAL A 220 -3.02 6.06 15.17
CA VAL A 220 -3.62 4.77 14.78
C VAL A 220 -4.18 4.10 16.03
N VAL A 221 -5.40 3.59 15.91
CA VAL A 221 -6.09 2.88 17.00
C VAL A 221 -6.55 1.49 16.55
N ASP A 222 -6.61 0.58 17.53
CA ASP A 222 -7.16 -0.75 17.36
C ASP A 222 -8.72 -0.72 17.33
N ASP A 223 -9.35 -1.88 17.18
CA ASP A 223 -10.80 -2.04 17.14
C ASP A 223 -11.50 -1.60 18.45
N ASP A 224 -10.77 -1.60 19.58
CA ASP A 224 -11.25 -1.10 20.87
C ASP A 224 -11.04 0.43 21.02
N GLY A 225 -10.50 1.10 20.02
CA GLY A 225 -10.17 2.52 20.03
C GLY A 225 -8.94 2.89 20.85
N ARG A 226 -8.09 1.91 21.19
CA ARG A 226 -6.83 2.14 21.93
C ARG A 226 -5.72 2.46 20.97
N ILE A 227 -4.81 3.34 21.41
CA ILE A 227 -3.63 3.71 20.62
C ILE A 227 -2.77 2.47 20.36
N SER A 228 -2.58 2.15 19.08
CA SER A 228 -1.65 1.12 18.58
C SER A 228 -0.37 1.73 18.01
N GLY A 229 -0.42 2.96 17.48
CA GLY A 229 0.74 3.64 16.93
C GLY A 229 0.48 5.07 16.49
N VAL A 230 1.46 5.65 15.84
CA VAL A 230 1.39 6.97 15.18
C VAL A 230 2.05 6.90 13.81
N ILE A 231 1.59 7.73 12.88
CA ILE A 231 2.17 7.88 11.55
C ILE A 231 2.66 9.31 11.38
N PRO A 232 3.97 9.56 11.51
CA PRO A 232 4.58 10.83 11.11
C PRO A 232 4.44 11.06 9.60
N ARG A 233 4.38 12.33 9.17
CA ARG A 233 4.34 12.67 7.73
C ARG A 233 5.49 12.05 6.93
N VAL A 234 6.69 12.02 7.53
CA VAL A 234 7.86 11.44 6.87
C VAL A 234 7.67 9.96 6.58
N THR A 235 7.07 9.21 7.52
CA THR A 235 6.77 7.78 7.37
C THR A 235 5.72 7.54 6.29
N LEU A 236 4.66 8.37 6.25
CA LEU A 236 3.66 8.30 5.19
C LEU A 236 4.27 8.57 3.81
N LEU A 237 5.16 9.56 3.68
CA LEU A 237 5.86 9.86 2.43
C LEU A 237 6.86 8.76 2.07
N ALA A 238 7.58 8.19 3.03
CA ALA A 238 8.49 7.08 2.81
C ALA A 238 7.76 5.84 2.29
N ALA A 239 6.57 5.53 2.81
CA ALA A 239 5.77 4.39 2.37
C ALA A 239 5.43 4.43 0.87
N ILE A 240 5.42 5.61 0.25
CA ILE A 240 5.20 5.80 -1.19
C ILE A 240 6.51 5.80 -1.97
N SER A 241 7.60 6.36 -1.37
CA SER A 241 8.85 6.67 -2.08
C SER A 241 9.82 5.49 -2.20
N ASP A 242 9.60 4.37 -1.53
CA ASP A 242 10.49 3.19 -1.52
C ASP A 242 10.65 2.48 -2.89
N HIS A 243 10.33 3.17 -3.98
CA HIS A 243 10.54 2.70 -5.36
C HIS A 243 11.89 3.10 -5.98
N SER A 244 12.74 3.89 -5.28
CA SER A 244 13.89 4.53 -5.95
C SER A 244 15.26 4.18 -5.36
N GLY A 245 15.38 3.29 -4.38
CA GLY A 245 16.58 3.22 -3.55
C GLY A 245 17.35 1.91 -3.42
N SER A 246 17.12 0.89 -4.24
CA SER A 246 17.94 -0.33 -4.16
C SER A 246 18.52 -0.77 -5.51
N GLY A 247 19.31 0.12 -6.12
CA GLY A 247 20.00 -0.18 -7.36
C GLY A 247 21.14 0.76 -7.67
N ASP A 248 22.08 0.95 -6.76
CA ASP A 248 23.48 1.22 -7.10
C ASP A 248 24.35 1.26 -5.84
N GLY A 249 24.75 0.08 -5.37
CA GLY A 249 25.89 -0.11 -4.49
C GLY A 249 27.08 -0.53 -5.34
N GLY A 250 27.75 0.44 -5.95
CA GLY A 250 28.94 0.23 -6.73
C GLY A 250 29.99 -0.55 -5.95
N GLN A 251 30.34 -1.72 -6.45
CA GLN A 251 31.60 -2.37 -6.11
C GLN A 251 32.72 -1.61 -6.81
N GLY A 252 33.47 -0.85 -6.03
CA GLY A 252 34.79 -0.40 -6.41
C GLY A 252 35.74 -1.59 -6.41
N GLU A 253 36.09 -2.10 -7.57
CA GLU A 253 37.28 -2.92 -7.74
C GLU A 253 38.48 -2.00 -7.87
N GLU A 254 39.29 -2.00 -6.82
CA GLU A 254 40.70 -1.69 -6.92
C GLU A 254 41.39 -2.73 -7.81
N SER A 255 41.97 -2.31 -8.90
CA SER A 255 43.04 -3.08 -9.56
C SER A 255 44.20 -2.17 -9.86
N SER A 256 45.29 -2.51 -9.21
CA SER A 256 46.63 -1.94 -9.34
C SER A 256 47.27 -2.24 -10.66
N ALA A 257 47.99 -1.24 -11.17
CA ALA A 257 49.25 -1.20 -11.91
C ALA A 257 49.79 -2.45 -12.66
N ALA A 258 50.13 -2.26 -13.93
CA ALA A 258 51.48 -2.36 -14.48
C ALA A 258 51.49 -2.15 -15.99
N GLU A 259 52.25 -1.14 -16.41
CA GLU A 259 53.30 -1.05 -17.42
C GLU A 259 53.21 -1.87 -18.73
N GLY A 260 53.42 -1.16 -19.85
CA GLY A 260 54.08 -1.75 -21.01
C GLY A 260 53.65 -1.20 -22.35
N GLU A 261 54.32 -0.15 -22.80
CA GLU A 261 54.91 0.10 -24.13
C GLU A 261 54.15 -0.13 -25.45
N SER A 262 54.12 0.96 -26.21
CA SER A 262 54.65 1.10 -27.59
C SER A 262 53.85 0.52 -28.78
N GLY A 263 53.59 1.40 -29.74
CA GLY A 263 53.38 1.08 -31.16
C GLY A 263 52.30 1.86 -31.87
N ARG A 264 52.54 3.08 -32.24
CA ARG A 264 52.58 3.71 -33.58
C ARG A 264 51.86 2.92 -34.72
N ILE A 265 51.04 3.49 -35.48
CA ILE A 265 51.03 4.35 -36.67
C ILE A 265 49.80 4.02 -37.55
N ASP A 266 49.19 5.10 -38.08
CA ASP A 266 48.64 5.38 -39.42
C ASP A 266 47.39 4.69 -39.99
N GLY A 267 46.60 5.58 -40.57
CA GLY A 267 45.96 5.46 -41.87
C GLY A 267 44.42 5.59 -41.80
N ILE A 268 43.84 6.75 -41.94
CA ILE A 268 43.41 7.49 -43.14
C ILE A 268 42.25 6.82 -43.92
N GLU A 269 41.29 7.71 -44.19
CA GLU A 269 40.31 7.79 -45.29
C GLU A 269 38.93 7.14 -45.06
N GLN A 270 37.91 7.99 -44.93
CA GLN A 270 37.02 8.62 -45.96
C GLN A 270 36.17 7.57 -46.69
N THR A 271 34.87 7.69 -46.75
CA THR A 271 34.11 8.44 -47.72
C THR A 271 32.65 8.00 -47.71
N GLU A 272 31.81 9.00 -47.66
CA GLU A 272 30.55 9.24 -48.44
C GLU A 272 29.37 8.26 -48.36
N GLN A 273 28.26 8.79 -47.91
CA GLN A 273 27.09 9.24 -48.71
C GLN A 273 26.34 8.13 -49.47
N GLN A 274 25.08 7.98 -49.18
CA GLN A 274 24.00 8.36 -50.10
C GLN A 274 22.59 8.02 -49.54
N THR A 275 21.86 9.01 -49.33
CA THR A 275 20.47 9.34 -49.65
C THR A 275 19.82 8.51 -50.77
N THR A 276 18.57 8.13 -50.58
CA THR A 276 17.43 8.18 -51.52
C THR A 276 16.19 7.66 -50.76
N GLU A 277 15.18 8.47 -50.43
CA GLU A 277 14.03 8.89 -51.21
C GLU A 277 13.38 7.74 -51.99
N VAL A 278 12.08 7.48 -51.84
CA VAL A 278 10.96 8.10 -52.51
C VAL A 278 9.73 7.15 -52.45
N GLU A 279 8.56 7.74 -52.17
CA GLU A 279 7.21 7.51 -52.71
C GLU A 279 6.60 6.10 -52.58
N GLY A 280 5.39 5.91 -52.16
CA GLY A 280 4.16 6.66 -52.47
C GLY A 280 3.15 5.67 -53.00
N VAL A 281 1.85 6.04 -52.85
CA VAL A 281 0.69 5.52 -53.60
C VAL A 281 -0.01 4.31 -52.96
N ASP A 282 -1.11 4.52 -52.25
CA ASP A 282 -2.51 4.80 -52.63
C ASP A 282 -3.34 3.56 -52.98
N ALA A 283 -4.50 3.48 -52.31
CA ALA A 283 -5.80 3.00 -52.75
C ALA A 283 -6.04 1.48 -52.95
N ARG A 284 -6.75 0.91 -52.05
CA ARG A 284 -8.19 0.54 -52.27
C ARG A 284 -8.82 -0.01 -51.00
#